data_c76cffbbcf631dbe2aacb62b30793aa0
#
_entry.id   c76cffbbcf631dbe2aacb62b30793aa0
#
_cell.length_a   1.000
_cell.length_b   1.000
_cell.length_c   1.000
_cell.angle_alpha   90.00
_cell.angle_beta   90.00
_cell.angle_gamma   90.00
#
_symmetry.space_group_name_H-M   'P 1'
#
loop_
_entity.id
_entity.type
_entity.pdbx_description
1 polymer ?
#
loop_
_entity_poly.entity_id
_entity_poly.type
_entity_poly.pdbx_seq_one_letter_code
_entity_poly.pdbx_strand_id
1 'polypeptide(L)'
;MVKRQVRRIGAIAAIGLVTALYLITRPLPPIPDGRDVFGFASDTGTRPPTGSVPAIDRYPARDGEQLAFQFYDSTGEVILVFVHGSSYHGAAYHTLARELSDAGIAKVYLPNVRGHYLSGRRRGDVDYIGQLEDDLADLVAYIRGRGQRGPLILGGHSSGGGLAIRVAGGEHGDLASAYLLLSPVIPLAPTTRSGDAGGWAHLHRSRLFGLLVLNAVGVTGLNGLPIIQFNKPEAFRDGTETLDYSYRLNTSFHPRYDYAADIEAMGDRFLLLIGDDA
;
A
#
# COMPACT_ATOMS: atom_id res chain seq x y z
N MET A 1 -9.94 50.14 -5.10
CA MET A 1 -10.49 48.82 -5.40
C MET A 1 -9.48 47.68 -5.07
N VAL A 2 -8.26 47.68 -5.53
CA VAL A 2 -7.24 46.63 -5.36
C VAL A 2 -7.00 46.28 -3.89
N LYS A 3 -6.76 47.26 -2.99
CA LYS A 3 -6.52 46.98 -1.56
C LYS A 3 -7.69 46.24 -0.85
N ARG A 4 -8.93 46.52 -1.28
CA ARG A 4 -10.13 45.85 -0.70
C ARG A 4 -10.26 44.41 -1.20
N GLN A 5 -9.84 44.14 -2.43
CA GLN A 5 -9.85 42.84 -3.04
C GLN A 5 -8.76 41.92 -2.45
N VAL A 6 -7.54 42.45 -2.24
CA VAL A 6 -6.43 41.76 -1.57
C VAL A 6 -6.80 41.38 -0.13
N ARG A 7 -7.44 42.31 0.62
CA ARG A 7 -7.91 42.00 1.99
C ARG A 7 -8.97 40.92 2.03
N ARG A 8 -9.87 40.90 1.03
CA ARG A 8 -10.89 39.80 0.95
C ARG A 8 -10.27 38.45 0.63
N ILE A 9 -9.34 38.42 -0.31
CA ILE A 9 -8.61 37.14 -0.63
C ILE A 9 -7.82 36.68 0.59
N GLY A 10 -7.11 37.56 1.29
CA GLY A 10 -6.41 37.20 2.52
C GLY A 10 -7.32 36.68 3.62
N ALA A 11 -8.50 37.28 3.80
CA ALA A 11 -9.48 36.79 4.79
C ALA A 11 -10.02 35.40 4.43
N ILE A 12 -10.33 35.14 3.15
CA ILE A 12 -10.80 33.83 2.70
C ILE A 12 -9.73 32.77 2.90
N ALA A 13 -8.48 33.07 2.55
CA ALA A 13 -7.35 32.15 2.75
C ALA A 13 -7.14 31.85 4.26
N ALA A 14 -7.22 32.85 5.13
CA ALA A 14 -7.11 32.66 6.57
C ALA A 14 -8.24 31.79 7.14
N ILE A 15 -9.49 32.03 6.71
CA ILE A 15 -10.62 31.19 7.09
C ILE A 15 -10.41 29.76 6.61
N GLY A 16 -9.99 29.56 5.37
CA GLY A 16 -9.69 28.22 4.82
C GLY A 16 -8.63 27.49 5.64
N LEU A 17 -7.54 28.17 6.01
CA LEU A 17 -6.47 27.60 6.83
C LEU A 17 -6.96 27.25 8.24
N VAL A 18 -7.70 28.14 8.91
CA VAL A 18 -8.28 27.87 10.25
C VAL A 18 -9.24 26.68 10.19
N THR A 19 -10.08 26.62 9.16
CA THR A 19 -10.98 25.50 8.95
C THR A 19 -10.21 24.19 8.74
N ALA A 20 -9.16 24.20 7.91
CA ALA A 20 -8.32 23.03 7.70
C ALA A 20 -7.66 22.54 9.01
N LEU A 21 -7.10 23.47 9.78
CA LEU A 21 -6.51 23.17 11.10
C LEU A 21 -7.55 22.59 12.07
N TYR A 22 -8.76 23.14 12.11
CA TYR A 22 -9.85 22.57 12.91
C TYR A 22 -10.22 21.15 12.47
N LEU A 23 -10.32 20.89 11.17
CA LEU A 23 -10.70 19.59 10.63
C LEU A 23 -9.67 18.50 10.94
N ILE A 24 -8.38 18.82 10.93
CA ILE A 24 -7.32 17.85 11.26
C ILE A 24 -7.25 17.50 12.74
N THR A 25 -7.72 18.39 13.63
CA THR A 25 -7.73 18.15 15.08
C THR A 25 -8.90 17.29 15.54
N ARG A 26 -9.86 17.01 14.66
CA ARG A 26 -10.98 16.14 15.02
C ARG A 26 -10.48 14.75 15.40
N PRO A 27 -10.97 14.17 16.52
CA PRO A 27 -10.57 12.82 16.93
C PRO A 27 -10.96 11.80 15.86
N LEU A 28 -10.18 10.73 15.75
CA LEU A 28 -10.59 9.56 14.98
C LEU A 28 -11.87 8.99 15.61
N PRO A 29 -12.92 8.72 14.82
CA PRO A 29 -14.08 8.03 15.36
C PRO A 29 -13.68 6.64 15.83
N PRO A 30 -14.31 6.09 16.88
CA PRO A 30 -14.13 4.69 17.23
C PRO A 30 -14.54 3.84 16.02
N ILE A 31 -13.75 2.81 15.70
CA ILE A 31 -14.11 1.83 14.69
C ILE A 31 -15.33 1.06 15.26
N PRO A 32 -16.46 0.95 14.54
CA PRO A 32 -17.57 0.11 14.95
C PRO A 32 -17.09 -1.34 15.13
N ASP A 33 -17.66 -2.07 16.08
CA ASP A 33 -17.37 -3.49 16.28
C ASP A 33 -17.45 -4.23 14.95
N GLY A 34 -16.34 -4.91 14.58
CA GLY A 34 -16.11 -5.35 13.24
C GLY A 34 -17.07 -6.42 12.77
N ARG A 35 -17.73 -6.17 11.66
CA ARG A 35 -18.21 -7.26 10.83
C ARG A 35 -16.99 -7.93 10.22
N ASP A 36 -16.98 -9.25 10.26
CA ASP A 36 -15.99 -10.05 9.55
C ASP A 36 -16.28 -10.01 8.04
N VAL A 37 -15.93 -8.88 7.41
CA VAL A 37 -16.20 -8.63 5.99
C VAL A 37 -15.38 -9.49 5.04
N PHE A 38 -14.28 -10.06 5.52
CA PHE A 38 -13.43 -10.95 4.72
C PHE A 38 -13.53 -12.40 5.14
N GLY A 39 -14.48 -12.74 6.00
CA GLY A 39 -14.71 -14.13 6.39
C GLY A 39 -13.56 -14.75 7.21
N PHE A 40 -12.83 -13.96 8.02
CA PHE A 40 -11.77 -14.48 8.88
C PHE A 40 -12.24 -15.65 9.73
N ALA A 41 -13.50 -15.63 10.18
CA ALA A 41 -14.10 -16.71 10.94
C ALA A 41 -14.51 -17.91 10.08
N SER A 42 -14.82 -17.68 8.79
CA SER A 42 -15.21 -18.72 7.84
C SER A 42 -14.01 -19.32 7.11
N ASP A 43 -12.83 -18.71 7.24
CA ASP A 43 -11.56 -19.20 6.67
C ASP A 43 -11.04 -20.49 7.39
N THR A 44 -11.94 -21.21 8.04
CA THR A 44 -11.70 -22.57 8.53
C THR A 44 -11.44 -23.58 7.41
N GLY A 45 -11.45 -23.12 6.16
CA GLY A 45 -11.26 -23.94 4.95
C GLY A 45 -9.96 -23.67 4.21
N THR A 46 -9.18 -22.67 4.56
CA THR A 46 -7.83 -22.59 4.02
C THR A 46 -7.01 -23.74 4.57
N ARG A 47 -6.60 -24.60 3.68
CA ARG A 47 -5.59 -25.62 3.93
C ARG A 47 -4.48 -24.97 4.75
N PRO A 48 -4.13 -25.48 5.94
CA PRO A 48 -3.05 -24.89 6.72
C PRO A 48 -1.83 -24.76 5.81
N PRO A 49 -1.08 -23.63 5.91
CA PRO A 49 0.05 -23.40 5.03
C PRO A 49 0.95 -24.62 5.04
N THR A 50 1.14 -25.23 3.87
CA THR A 50 2.00 -26.41 3.74
C THR A 50 3.45 -25.95 3.87
N GLY A 51 4.14 -26.43 4.89
CA GLY A 51 5.53 -26.11 5.16
C GLY A 51 5.73 -24.92 6.10
N SER A 52 6.97 -24.68 6.47
CA SER A 52 7.36 -23.55 7.34
C SER A 52 7.49 -22.26 6.53
N VAL A 53 7.01 -21.16 7.08
CA VAL A 53 7.29 -19.83 6.55
C VAL A 53 8.80 -19.59 6.61
N PRO A 54 9.46 -19.15 5.52
CA PRO A 54 10.89 -18.81 5.55
C PRO A 54 11.19 -17.73 6.58
N ALA A 55 12.41 -17.77 7.12
CA ALA A 55 12.90 -16.73 8.02
C ALA A 55 12.83 -15.36 7.34
N ILE A 56 12.65 -14.33 8.15
CA ILE A 56 12.74 -12.93 7.70
C ILE A 56 14.18 -12.62 7.29
N ASP A 57 14.34 -12.14 6.08
CA ASP A 57 15.57 -11.54 5.57
C ASP A 57 15.41 -10.02 5.46
N ARG A 58 16.50 -9.30 5.20
CA ARG A 58 16.49 -7.83 5.13
C ARG A 58 17.31 -7.30 3.99
N TYR A 59 16.90 -6.15 3.47
CA TYR A 59 17.65 -5.37 2.49
C TYR A 59 17.78 -3.91 2.96
N PRO A 60 18.88 -3.24 2.64
CA PRO A 60 19.05 -1.83 2.94
C PRO A 60 18.28 -0.98 1.95
N ALA A 61 17.40 -0.10 2.43
CA ALA A 61 16.85 0.98 1.65
C ALA A 61 17.88 2.10 1.50
N ARG A 62 17.69 3.00 0.52
CA ARG A 62 18.60 4.14 0.22
C ARG A 62 18.84 5.09 1.39
N ASP A 63 17.93 5.14 2.36
CA ASP A 63 18.04 5.92 3.60
C ASP A 63 18.74 5.17 4.74
N GLY A 64 19.22 3.94 4.47
CA GLY A 64 19.91 3.07 5.43
C GLY A 64 18.97 2.23 6.31
N GLU A 65 17.65 2.38 6.19
CA GLU A 65 16.69 1.55 6.92
C GLU A 65 16.75 0.11 6.42
N GLN A 66 16.64 -0.86 7.33
CA GLN A 66 16.62 -2.28 7.01
C GLN A 66 15.18 -2.76 6.86
N LEU A 67 14.75 -3.02 5.64
CA LEU A 67 13.41 -3.47 5.33
C LEU A 67 13.33 -4.99 5.21
N ALA A 68 12.27 -5.58 5.73
CA ALA A 68 12.08 -7.01 5.87
C ALA A 68 11.40 -7.64 4.64
N PHE A 69 11.77 -8.87 4.33
CA PHE A 69 11.06 -9.69 3.33
C PHE A 69 11.21 -11.18 3.64
N GLN A 70 10.37 -12.03 3.04
CA GLN A 70 10.59 -13.45 2.94
C GLN A 70 10.97 -13.82 1.51
N PHE A 71 11.85 -14.81 1.36
CA PHE A 71 12.31 -15.32 0.08
C PHE A 71 11.98 -16.80 -0.07
N TYR A 72 11.42 -17.14 -1.21
CA TYR A 72 11.10 -18.50 -1.63
C TYR A 72 11.91 -18.81 -2.88
N ASP A 73 12.90 -19.68 -2.74
CA ASP A 73 13.76 -20.07 -3.85
C ASP A 73 13.06 -21.04 -4.79
N SER A 74 13.49 -21.05 -6.04
CA SER A 74 12.91 -21.88 -7.11
C SER A 74 13.98 -22.20 -8.16
N THR A 75 13.76 -23.31 -8.89
CA THR A 75 14.53 -23.63 -10.08
C THR A 75 14.20 -22.75 -11.27
N GLY A 76 13.02 -22.06 -11.25
CA GLY A 76 12.62 -21.10 -12.26
C GLY A 76 13.46 -19.84 -12.24
N GLU A 77 13.60 -19.18 -13.38
CA GLU A 77 14.36 -17.94 -13.49
C GLU A 77 13.52 -16.68 -13.27
N VAL A 78 12.19 -16.78 -13.41
CA VAL A 78 11.28 -15.67 -13.16
C VAL A 78 11.38 -15.21 -11.72
N ILE A 79 11.40 -13.91 -11.51
CA ILE A 79 11.40 -13.28 -10.19
C ILE A 79 10.04 -12.62 -9.98
N LEU A 80 9.33 -13.01 -8.94
CA LEU A 80 8.09 -12.36 -8.52
C LEU A 80 8.35 -11.58 -7.22
N VAL A 81 8.19 -10.27 -7.27
CA VAL A 81 8.06 -9.42 -6.08
C VAL A 81 6.58 -9.19 -5.86
N PHE A 82 6.01 -9.77 -4.79
CA PHE A 82 4.58 -9.71 -4.55
C PHE A 82 4.25 -8.92 -3.26
N VAL A 83 3.53 -7.83 -3.41
CA VAL A 83 3.22 -6.86 -2.36
C VAL A 83 1.89 -7.17 -1.70
N HIS A 84 1.89 -7.19 -0.38
CA HIS A 84 0.70 -7.47 0.44
C HIS A 84 -0.35 -6.35 0.39
N GLY A 85 -1.58 -6.67 0.80
CA GLY A 85 -2.66 -5.70 0.97
C GLY A 85 -2.56 -4.89 2.26
N SER A 86 -3.50 -3.95 2.43
CA SER A 86 -3.58 -3.09 3.62
C SER A 86 -3.66 -3.91 4.90
N SER A 87 -3.04 -3.40 5.97
CA SER A 87 -3.01 -3.99 7.31
C SER A 87 -2.16 -5.26 7.45
N TYR A 88 -1.81 -5.93 6.37
CA TYR A 88 -1.08 -7.21 6.35
C TYR A 88 0.44 -7.03 6.26
N HIS A 89 1.13 -8.15 6.02
CA HIS A 89 2.56 -8.27 5.74
C HIS A 89 2.82 -9.43 4.78
N GLY A 90 4.05 -9.60 4.32
CA GLY A 90 4.40 -10.56 3.26
C GLY A 90 3.96 -12.00 3.54
N ALA A 91 4.13 -12.49 4.77
CA ALA A 91 3.79 -13.88 5.12
C ALA A 91 2.30 -14.26 4.91
N ALA A 92 1.41 -13.29 4.79
CA ALA A 92 0.02 -13.57 4.43
C ALA A 92 -0.14 -14.26 3.06
N TYR A 93 0.90 -14.19 2.22
CA TYR A 93 0.94 -14.83 0.89
C TYR A 93 1.88 -16.04 0.83
N HIS A 94 2.20 -16.62 1.98
CA HIS A 94 3.07 -17.79 2.10
C HIS A 94 2.65 -18.94 1.18
N THR A 95 1.37 -19.30 1.17
CA THR A 95 0.85 -20.40 0.36
C THR A 95 1.07 -20.14 -1.13
N LEU A 96 0.70 -18.97 -1.61
CA LEU A 96 0.92 -18.58 -3.01
C LEU A 96 2.41 -18.64 -3.38
N ALA A 97 3.27 -18.08 -2.55
CA ALA A 97 4.71 -18.04 -2.81
C ALA A 97 5.31 -19.46 -2.80
N ARG A 98 4.90 -20.30 -1.87
CA ARG A 98 5.34 -21.68 -1.77
C ARG A 98 4.93 -22.50 -3.00
N GLU A 99 3.67 -22.42 -3.40
CA GLU A 99 3.18 -23.16 -4.57
C GLU A 99 3.90 -22.75 -5.86
N LEU A 100 4.11 -21.45 -6.08
CA LEU A 100 4.84 -20.96 -7.25
C LEU A 100 6.32 -21.40 -7.24
N SER A 101 6.96 -21.36 -6.08
CA SER A 101 8.37 -21.75 -5.95
C SER A 101 8.57 -23.24 -6.09
N ASP A 102 7.76 -24.08 -5.42
CA ASP A 102 7.84 -25.55 -5.45
C ASP A 102 7.50 -26.10 -6.86
N ALA A 103 6.62 -25.42 -7.59
CA ALA A 103 6.31 -25.74 -9.00
C ALA A 103 7.42 -25.32 -9.99
N GLY A 104 8.50 -24.69 -9.54
CA GLY A 104 9.57 -24.22 -10.41
C GLY A 104 9.18 -23.03 -11.30
N ILE A 105 8.11 -22.29 -10.96
CA ILE A 105 7.59 -21.19 -11.78
C ILE A 105 8.37 -19.91 -11.52
N ALA A 106 8.56 -19.52 -10.25
CA ALA A 106 9.19 -18.26 -9.91
C ALA A 106 9.93 -18.31 -8.56
N LYS A 107 11.00 -17.56 -8.46
CA LYS A 107 11.59 -17.11 -7.19
C LYS A 107 10.72 -16.00 -6.64
N VAL A 108 10.17 -16.17 -5.42
CA VAL A 108 9.19 -15.23 -4.89
C VAL A 108 9.77 -14.43 -3.72
N TYR A 109 9.67 -13.12 -3.80
CA TYR A 109 10.00 -12.16 -2.75
C TYR A 109 8.71 -11.56 -2.21
N LEU A 110 8.47 -11.70 -0.91
CA LEU A 110 7.34 -11.13 -0.21
C LEU A 110 7.85 -10.01 0.72
N PRO A 111 7.98 -8.76 0.25
CA PRO A 111 8.39 -7.65 1.10
C PRO A 111 7.31 -7.33 2.15
N ASN A 112 7.75 -6.97 3.35
CA ASN A 112 6.94 -6.20 4.27
C ASN A 112 7.14 -4.74 3.90
N VAL A 113 6.09 -4.10 3.40
CA VAL A 113 6.16 -2.71 2.97
C VAL A 113 6.51 -1.80 4.15
N ARG A 114 7.31 -0.75 3.93
CA ARG A 114 7.66 0.23 4.97
C ARG A 114 6.39 0.72 5.71
N GLY A 115 6.51 0.87 7.01
CA GLY A 115 5.38 1.18 7.89
C GLY A 115 4.55 -0.04 8.30
N HIS A 116 4.95 -1.25 7.88
CA HIS A 116 4.33 -2.51 8.27
C HIS A 116 5.28 -3.39 9.09
N TYR A 117 4.80 -4.55 9.50
CA TYR A 117 5.49 -5.50 10.36
C TYR A 117 6.98 -5.65 10.02
N LEU A 118 7.86 -5.36 10.98
CA LEU A 118 9.33 -5.44 10.88
C LEU A 118 9.99 -4.55 9.80
N SER A 119 9.25 -3.67 9.14
CA SER A 119 9.77 -2.75 8.13
C SER A 119 9.47 -1.30 8.48
N GLY A 120 10.53 -0.50 8.63
CA GLY A 120 10.46 0.92 8.94
C GLY A 120 10.40 1.22 10.45
N ARG A 121 10.73 2.46 10.79
CA ARG A 121 10.82 2.94 12.18
C ARG A 121 9.47 3.20 12.83
N ARG A 122 8.47 3.53 12.01
CA ARG A 122 7.12 3.89 12.46
C ARG A 122 6.11 3.00 11.78
N ARG A 123 5.27 2.34 12.58
CA ARG A 123 4.15 1.59 12.04
C ARG A 123 3.07 2.56 11.56
N GLY A 124 2.50 2.29 10.39
CA GLY A 124 1.46 3.11 9.78
C GLY A 124 1.95 4.40 9.13
N ASP A 125 3.27 4.59 8.95
CA ASP A 125 3.81 5.84 8.41
C ASP A 125 5.06 5.64 7.54
N VAL A 126 5.31 6.60 6.66
CA VAL A 126 6.51 6.74 5.80
C VAL A 126 7.05 8.17 5.93
N ASP A 127 8.22 8.47 5.37
CA ASP A 127 8.79 9.81 5.48
C ASP A 127 8.25 10.77 4.42
N TYR A 128 7.95 10.27 3.21
CA TYR A 128 7.42 11.06 2.11
C TYR A 128 6.52 10.22 1.19
N ILE A 129 5.66 10.90 0.40
CA ILE A 129 4.85 10.27 -0.63
C ILE A 129 5.77 9.85 -1.78
N GLY A 130 5.72 8.56 -2.15
CA GLY A 130 6.62 7.97 -3.15
C GLY A 130 7.70 7.06 -2.55
N GLN A 131 7.87 7.06 -1.22
CA GLN A 131 8.92 6.26 -0.57
C GLN A 131 8.73 4.75 -0.79
N LEU A 132 7.49 4.28 -0.96
CA LEU A 132 7.24 2.86 -1.21
C LEU A 132 7.70 2.43 -2.61
N GLU A 133 7.60 3.31 -3.60
CA GLU A 133 8.15 3.07 -4.93
C GLU A 133 9.69 2.98 -4.88
N ASP A 134 10.32 3.89 -4.13
CA ASP A 134 11.75 3.89 -3.90
C ASP A 134 12.23 2.63 -3.17
N ASP A 135 11.53 2.18 -2.13
CA ASP A 135 11.83 0.95 -1.40
C ASP A 135 11.74 -0.29 -2.29
N LEU A 136 10.78 -0.34 -3.21
CA LEU A 136 10.68 -1.44 -4.19
C LEU A 136 11.84 -1.39 -5.19
N ALA A 137 12.25 -0.21 -5.63
CA ALA A 137 13.43 -0.05 -6.48
C ALA A 137 14.70 -0.53 -5.76
N ASP A 138 14.86 -0.21 -4.48
CA ASP A 138 15.98 -0.64 -3.66
C ASP A 138 15.97 -2.18 -3.45
N LEU A 139 14.79 -2.79 -3.25
CA LEU A 139 14.65 -4.26 -3.21
C LEU A 139 15.07 -4.89 -4.53
N VAL A 140 14.62 -4.36 -5.66
CA VAL A 140 15.01 -4.87 -6.99
C VAL A 140 16.51 -4.74 -7.21
N ALA A 141 17.11 -3.61 -6.83
CA ALA A 141 18.57 -3.43 -6.88
C ALA A 141 19.31 -4.46 -6.01
N TYR A 142 18.81 -4.73 -4.80
CA TYR A 142 19.33 -5.78 -3.92
C TYR A 142 19.26 -7.17 -4.58
N ILE A 143 18.11 -7.54 -5.15
CA ILE A 143 17.91 -8.81 -5.87
C ILE A 143 18.90 -8.94 -7.02
N ARG A 144 19.04 -7.89 -7.83
CA ARG A 144 19.99 -7.85 -8.95
C ARG A 144 21.45 -7.92 -8.48
N GLY A 145 21.77 -7.27 -7.35
CA GLY A 145 23.09 -7.34 -6.69
C GLY A 145 23.47 -8.75 -6.25
N ARG A 146 22.50 -9.60 -5.93
CA ARG A 146 22.69 -11.03 -5.61
C ARG A 146 22.81 -11.94 -6.84
N GLY A 147 22.92 -11.36 -8.01
CA GLY A 147 23.16 -12.09 -9.26
C GLY A 147 21.91 -12.61 -9.96
N GLN A 148 20.71 -12.35 -9.44
CA GLN A 148 19.47 -12.77 -10.09
C GLN A 148 19.15 -11.86 -11.28
N ARG A 149 19.03 -12.43 -12.49
CA ARG A 149 18.90 -11.70 -13.76
C ARG A 149 17.60 -12.00 -14.53
N GLY A 150 16.79 -12.93 -14.06
CA GLY A 150 15.54 -13.33 -14.71
C GLY A 150 14.56 -12.17 -14.90
N PRO A 151 13.50 -12.36 -15.72
CA PRO A 151 12.41 -11.41 -15.85
C PRO A 151 11.78 -11.13 -14.49
N LEU A 152 11.50 -9.85 -14.19
CA LEU A 152 10.88 -9.47 -12.93
C LEU A 152 9.40 -9.15 -13.16
N ILE A 153 8.56 -9.83 -12.40
CA ILE A 153 7.13 -9.53 -12.27
C ILE A 153 6.92 -8.78 -10.96
N LEU A 154 6.32 -7.60 -11.03
CA LEU A 154 5.84 -6.91 -9.85
C LEU A 154 4.35 -7.21 -9.67
N GLY A 155 4.01 -7.82 -8.55
CA GLY A 155 2.62 -8.15 -8.26
C GLY A 155 2.16 -7.61 -6.93
N GLY A 156 0.84 -7.70 -6.69
CA GLY A 156 0.29 -7.36 -5.40
C GLY A 156 -1.21 -7.57 -5.31
N HIS A 157 -1.67 -7.68 -4.09
CA HIS A 157 -3.08 -7.80 -3.76
C HIS A 157 -3.60 -6.50 -3.17
N SER A 158 -4.84 -6.13 -3.51
CA SER A 158 -5.52 -4.97 -2.92
C SER A 158 -4.64 -3.70 -3.03
N SER A 159 -4.26 -3.06 -1.92
CA SER A 159 -3.37 -1.89 -1.93
C SER A 159 -2.00 -2.19 -2.54
N GLY A 160 -1.48 -3.41 -2.39
CA GLY A 160 -0.23 -3.83 -3.04
C GLY A 160 -0.35 -3.86 -4.57
N GLY A 161 -1.51 -4.27 -5.10
CA GLY A 161 -1.83 -4.15 -6.52
C GLY A 161 -1.92 -2.69 -6.96
N GLY A 162 -2.50 -1.84 -6.11
CA GLY A 162 -2.52 -0.39 -6.32
C GLY A 162 -1.13 0.24 -6.38
N LEU A 163 -0.21 -0.22 -5.51
CA LEU A 163 1.19 0.22 -5.54
C LEU A 163 1.90 -0.28 -6.82
N ALA A 164 1.63 -1.50 -7.28
CA ALA A 164 2.20 -2.00 -8.54
C ALA A 164 1.77 -1.15 -9.74
N ILE A 165 0.50 -0.73 -9.79
CA ILE A 165 -0.01 0.23 -10.79
C ILE A 165 0.74 1.56 -10.69
N ARG A 166 0.90 2.09 -9.47
CA ARG A 166 1.58 3.34 -9.21
C ARG A 166 3.06 3.31 -9.65
N VAL A 167 3.76 2.20 -9.40
CA VAL A 167 5.14 1.99 -9.86
C VAL A 167 5.22 2.00 -11.38
N ALA A 168 4.29 1.33 -12.06
CA ALA A 168 4.28 1.20 -13.51
C ALA A 168 4.24 2.54 -14.24
N GLY A 169 3.44 3.48 -13.78
CA GLY A 169 3.37 4.82 -14.35
C GLY A 169 4.35 5.82 -13.75
N GLY A 170 5.20 5.42 -12.77
CA GLY A 170 6.14 6.27 -12.06
C GLY A 170 7.55 6.28 -12.63
N GLU A 171 8.45 6.89 -11.87
CA GLU A 171 9.88 6.94 -12.17
C GLU A 171 10.52 5.54 -12.30
N HIS A 172 9.94 4.56 -11.60
CA HIS A 172 10.45 3.19 -11.53
C HIS A 172 9.68 2.20 -12.44
N GLY A 173 8.93 2.68 -13.43
CA GLY A 173 8.11 1.84 -14.32
C GLY A 173 8.87 0.78 -15.11
N ASP A 174 10.17 0.99 -15.34
CA ASP A 174 11.03 0.05 -16.07
C ASP A 174 11.56 -1.11 -15.20
N LEU A 175 11.28 -1.13 -13.90
CA LEU A 175 11.74 -2.19 -12.99
C LEU A 175 11.14 -3.55 -13.34
N ALA A 176 9.89 -3.58 -13.79
CA ALA A 176 9.14 -4.81 -14.03
C ALA A 176 8.93 -5.08 -15.53
N SER A 177 9.14 -6.35 -15.90
CA SER A 177 8.83 -6.86 -17.24
C SER A 177 7.32 -7.08 -17.41
N ALA A 178 6.61 -7.42 -16.33
CA ALA A 178 5.17 -7.63 -16.31
C ALA A 178 4.60 -7.40 -14.89
N TYR A 179 3.28 -7.40 -14.78
CA TYR A 179 2.54 -7.14 -13.54
C TYR A 179 1.51 -8.21 -13.25
N LEU A 180 1.36 -8.58 -11.96
CA LEU A 180 0.34 -9.51 -11.47
C LEU A 180 -0.54 -8.81 -10.44
N LEU A 181 -1.78 -8.51 -10.82
CA LEU A 181 -2.72 -7.73 -10.02
C LEU A 181 -3.83 -8.63 -9.49
N LEU A 182 -3.88 -8.81 -8.17
CA LEU A 182 -4.96 -9.54 -7.50
C LEU A 182 -5.90 -8.54 -6.83
N SER A 183 -7.11 -8.39 -7.36
CA SER A 183 -8.13 -7.46 -6.85
C SER A 183 -7.55 -6.10 -6.41
N PRO A 184 -6.85 -5.37 -7.30
CA PRO A 184 -6.15 -4.14 -6.93
C PRO A 184 -7.13 -3.07 -6.47
N VAL A 185 -6.79 -2.32 -5.42
CA VAL A 185 -7.57 -1.19 -4.97
C VAL A 185 -7.20 0.05 -5.77
N ILE A 186 -8.20 0.63 -6.43
CA ILE A 186 -8.13 1.92 -7.14
C ILE A 186 -9.21 2.84 -6.56
N PRO A 187 -8.93 3.59 -5.48
CA PRO A 187 -9.97 4.29 -4.70
C PRO A 187 -10.81 5.28 -5.49
N LEU A 188 -10.28 5.81 -6.59
CA LEU A 188 -10.94 6.81 -7.44
C LEU A 188 -11.63 6.20 -8.66
N ALA A 189 -11.52 4.89 -8.89
CA ALA A 189 -12.18 4.24 -10.01
C ALA A 189 -13.71 4.22 -9.80
N PRO A 190 -14.51 4.47 -10.86
CA PRO A 190 -15.97 4.43 -10.76
C PRO A 190 -16.53 3.08 -10.31
N THR A 191 -15.80 2.01 -10.57
CA THR A 191 -16.15 0.63 -10.20
C THR A 191 -15.75 0.26 -8.77
N THR A 192 -14.91 1.07 -8.11
CA THR A 192 -14.56 0.84 -6.72
C THR A 192 -15.79 1.11 -5.84
N ARG A 193 -16.13 0.16 -4.98
CA ARG A 193 -17.25 0.33 -4.04
C ARG A 193 -17.01 1.56 -3.19
N SER A 194 -17.95 2.50 -3.25
CA SER A 194 -17.93 3.68 -2.38
C SER A 194 -18.24 3.26 -0.94
N GLY A 195 -17.60 3.92 0.01
CA GLY A 195 -17.88 3.74 1.42
C GLY A 195 -16.70 3.20 2.20
N ASP A 196 -16.98 2.39 3.19
CA ASP A 196 -16.04 1.82 4.16
C ASP A 196 -15.50 0.43 3.75
N ALA A 197 -15.57 0.09 2.46
CA ALA A 197 -15.22 -1.24 1.95
C ALA A 197 -15.91 -2.37 2.74
N GLY A 198 -17.21 -2.24 2.95
CA GLY A 198 -18.01 -3.19 3.74
C GLY A 198 -17.76 -3.12 5.25
N GLY A 199 -17.10 -2.08 5.75
CA GLY A 199 -16.71 -1.93 7.15
C GLY A 199 -15.25 -2.29 7.43
N TRP A 200 -14.48 -2.66 6.41
CA TRP A 200 -13.05 -2.97 6.55
C TRP A 200 -12.20 -1.72 6.81
N ALA A 201 -12.45 -0.62 6.09
CA ALA A 201 -11.64 0.58 6.13
C ALA A 201 -12.48 1.81 6.49
N HIS A 202 -12.07 2.54 7.52
CA HIS A 202 -12.72 3.76 8.00
C HIS A 202 -11.87 4.98 7.69
N LEU A 203 -12.27 5.72 6.64
CA LEU A 203 -11.59 6.94 6.22
C LEU A 203 -12.02 8.13 7.07
N HIS A 204 -11.07 8.82 7.71
CA HIS A 204 -11.29 10.04 8.45
C HIS A 204 -11.43 11.25 7.49
N ARG A 205 -12.60 11.40 6.89
CA ARG A 205 -12.87 12.35 5.80
C ARG A 205 -12.54 13.80 6.15
N SER A 206 -12.86 14.24 7.39
CA SER A 206 -12.57 15.63 7.81
C SER A 206 -11.07 15.89 7.86
N ARG A 207 -10.29 14.96 8.42
CA ARG A 207 -8.82 15.08 8.48
C ARG A 207 -8.20 15.02 7.09
N LEU A 208 -8.67 14.09 6.24
CA LEU A 208 -8.23 14.00 4.85
C LEU A 208 -8.45 15.33 4.13
N PHE A 209 -9.66 15.91 4.22
CA PHE A 209 -9.97 17.19 3.59
C PHE A 209 -9.09 18.32 4.13
N GLY A 210 -8.91 18.40 5.45
CA GLY A 210 -8.00 19.39 6.07
C GLY A 210 -6.57 19.27 5.55
N LEU A 211 -6.04 18.05 5.45
CA LEU A 211 -4.69 17.80 4.91
C LEU A 211 -4.59 18.14 3.43
N LEU A 212 -5.61 17.83 2.62
CA LEU A 212 -5.65 18.23 1.21
C LEU A 212 -5.57 19.75 1.04
N VAL A 213 -6.31 20.51 1.85
CA VAL A 213 -6.25 21.98 1.83
C VAL A 213 -4.86 22.49 2.23
N LEU A 214 -4.25 21.91 3.27
CA LEU A 214 -2.91 22.27 3.72
C LEU A 214 -1.84 21.93 2.65
N ASN A 215 -1.93 20.76 2.04
CA ASN A 215 -1.02 20.36 0.96
C ASN A 215 -1.14 21.27 -0.27
N ALA A 216 -2.35 21.75 -0.61
CA ALA A 216 -2.56 22.67 -1.72
C ALA A 216 -1.83 24.01 -1.55
N VAL A 217 -1.49 24.38 -0.30
CA VAL A 217 -0.70 25.58 0.00
C VAL A 217 0.74 25.26 0.46
N GLY A 218 1.20 24.02 0.23
CA GLY A 218 2.57 23.60 0.51
C GLY A 218 2.86 23.22 1.97
N VAL A 219 1.85 23.14 2.84
CA VAL A 219 2.00 22.72 4.24
C VAL A 219 1.89 21.21 4.34
N THR A 220 3.01 20.50 4.28
CA THR A 220 3.11 19.03 4.23
C THR A 220 3.55 18.39 5.56
N GLY A 221 4.02 19.17 6.52
CA GLY A 221 4.57 18.67 7.79
C GLY A 221 3.60 17.86 8.65
N LEU A 222 2.28 17.95 8.37
CA LEU A 222 1.24 17.21 9.08
C LEU A 222 0.78 15.92 8.36
N ASN A 223 1.41 15.55 7.25
CA ASN A 223 1.06 14.37 6.47
C ASN A 223 1.33 13.03 7.18
N GLY A 224 2.02 13.05 8.33
CA GLY A 224 2.16 11.91 9.24
C GLY A 224 0.90 11.62 10.07
N LEU A 225 -0.13 12.45 10.02
CA LEU A 225 -1.37 12.20 10.76
C LEU A 225 -2.16 11.03 10.14
N PRO A 226 -2.69 10.10 10.97
CA PRO A 226 -3.47 8.96 10.49
C PRO A 226 -4.80 9.44 9.90
N ILE A 227 -5.16 8.93 8.73
CA ILE A 227 -6.41 9.28 8.02
C ILE A 227 -7.32 8.10 7.76
N ILE A 228 -6.83 6.87 7.91
CA ILE A 228 -7.61 5.66 7.68
C ILE A 228 -7.30 4.64 8.76
N GLN A 229 -8.30 3.89 9.16
CA GLN A 229 -8.20 2.79 10.12
C GLN A 229 -8.78 1.52 9.51
N PHE A 230 -8.18 0.36 9.85
CA PHE A 230 -8.61 -0.95 9.36
C PHE A 230 -9.23 -1.76 10.49
N ASN A 231 -10.37 -2.35 10.19
CA ASN A 231 -11.18 -3.09 11.15
C ASN A 231 -10.92 -4.60 11.06
N LYS A 232 -9.68 -5.05 11.33
CA LYS A 232 -9.40 -6.47 11.52
C LYS A 232 -10.00 -6.89 12.87
N PRO A 233 -10.88 -7.92 12.92
CA PRO A 233 -11.49 -8.34 14.18
C PRO A 233 -10.44 -8.73 15.22
N GLU A 234 -10.64 -8.36 16.48
CA GLU A 234 -9.64 -8.53 17.54
C GLU A 234 -9.20 -9.99 17.73
N ALA A 235 -10.15 -10.92 17.59
CA ALA A 235 -9.87 -12.36 17.69
C ALA A 235 -8.85 -12.88 16.67
N PHE A 236 -8.62 -12.15 15.58
CA PHE A 236 -7.67 -12.51 14.51
C PHE A 236 -6.42 -11.64 14.49
N ARG A 237 -6.21 -10.80 15.51
CA ARG A 237 -5.01 -9.97 15.64
C ARG A 237 -3.94 -10.73 16.39
N ASP A 238 -2.72 -10.73 15.82
CA ASP A 238 -1.54 -11.36 16.41
C ASP A 238 -0.39 -10.35 16.69
N GLY A 239 -0.66 -9.05 16.49
CA GLY A 239 0.30 -7.97 16.69
C GLY A 239 1.15 -7.64 15.47
N THR A 240 0.98 -8.36 14.36
CA THR A 240 1.68 -8.06 13.09
C THR A 240 0.99 -6.98 12.29
N GLU A 241 -0.29 -6.71 12.55
CA GLU A 241 -1.13 -5.80 11.79
C GLU A 241 -0.69 -4.34 11.89
N THR A 242 -0.90 -3.60 10.80
CA THR A 242 -0.84 -2.14 10.79
C THR A 242 -2.26 -1.60 10.63
N LEU A 243 -2.86 -1.18 11.75
CA LEU A 243 -4.30 -0.89 11.82
C LEU A 243 -4.68 0.55 11.45
N ASP A 244 -3.72 1.42 11.24
CA ASP A 244 -3.97 2.77 10.74
C ASP A 244 -2.85 3.24 9.82
N TYR A 245 -3.18 4.13 8.89
CA TYR A 245 -2.19 4.75 8.00
C TYR A 245 -2.25 6.26 8.07
N SER A 246 -1.06 6.86 8.07
CA SER A 246 -0.89 8.28 7.83
C SER A 246 -1.38 8.68 6.44
N TYR A 247 -1.61 9.98 6.24
CA TYR A 247 -1.95 10.52 4.92
C TYR A 247 -0.89 10.13 3.87
N ARG A 248 0.41 10.27 4.20
CA ARG A 248 1.49 9.99 3.25
C ARG A 248 1.67 8.50 2.97
N LEU A 249 1.51 7.61 3.95
CA LEU A 249 1.53 6.17 3.69
C LEU A 249 0.33 5.76 2.83
N ASN A 250 -0.88 6.17 3.21
CA ASN A 250 -2.07 5.84 2.44
C ASN A 250 -1.97 6.34 0.99
N THR A 251 -1.47 7.57 0.79
CA THR A 251 -1.28 8.14 -0.54
C THR A 251 -0.21 7.39 -1.35
N SER A 252 0.87 6.92 -0.70
CA SER A 252 1.93 6.13 -1.36
C SER A 252 1.49 4.72 -1.71
N PHE A 253 0.54 4.15 -0.95
CA PHE A 253 0.13 2.74 -1.10
C PHE A 253 -1.03 2.55 -2.08
N HIS A 254 -1.47 3.61 -2.76
CA HIS A 254 -2.52 3.56 -3.76
C HIS A 254 -2.04 4.19 -5.08
N PRO A 255 -2.70 3.90 -6.21
CA PRO A 255 -2.43 4.56 -7.48
C PRO A 255 -2.53 6.09 -7.35
N ARG A 256 -1.86 6.80 -8.24
CA ARG A 256 -1.97 8.26 -8.33
C ARG A 256 -3.38 8.70 -8.70
N TYR A 257 -3.64 10.00 -8.60
CA TYR A 257 -4.93 10.56 -9.04
C TYR A 257 -5.20 10.23 -10.51
N ASP A 258 -4.18 10.31 -11.36
CA ASP A 258 -4.24 9.93 -12.78
C ASP A 258 -3.85 8.45 -12.97
N TYR A 259 -4.57 7.56 -12.29
CA TYR A 259 -4.33 6.11 -12.35
C TYR A 259 -4.53 5.53 -13.75
N ALA A 260 -5.32 6.20 -14.61
CA ALA A 260 -5.52 5.76 -15.98
C ALA A 260 -4.21 5.81 -16.77
N ALA A 261 -3.42 6.88 -16.63
CA ALA A 261 -2.09 6.97 -17.21
C ALA A 261 -1.13 5.92 -16.64
N ASP A 262 -1.22 5.61 -15.33
CA ASP A 262 -0.42 4.55 -14.71
C ASP A 262 -0.75 3.16 -15.28
N ILE A 263 -2.04 2.88 -15.54
CA ILE A 263 -2.47 1.63 -16.19
C ILE A 263 -2.05 1.60 -17.66
N GLU A 264 -2.19 2.70 -18.38
CA GLU A 264 -1.76 2.80 -19.77
C GLU A 264 -0.25 2.52 -19.92
N ALA A 265 0.56 2.96 -18.98
CA ALA A 265 2.00 2.67 -18.94
C ALA A 265 2.33 1.18 -18.79
N MET A 266 1.43 0.37 -18.25
CA MET A 266 1.58 -1.09 -18.20
C MET A 266 1.43 -1.74 -19.57
N GLY A 267 0.67 -1.13 -20.49
CA GLY A 267 0.34 -1.68 -21.81
C GLY A 267 -0.40 -3.02 -21.68
N ASP A 268 0.07 -4.04 -22.38
CA ASP A 268 -0.43 -5.42 -22.36
C ASP A 268 0.35 -6.35 -21.38
N ARG A 269 1.25 -5.76 -20.57
CA ARG A 269 2.16 -6.50 -19.68
C ARG A 269 1.56 -6.81 -18.31
N PHE A 270 0.25 -6.97 -18.17
CA PHE A 270 -0.35 -7.31 -16.88
C PHE A 270 -1.38 -8.44 -16.96
N LEU A 271 -1.46 -9.19 -15.88
CA LEU A 271 -2.55 -10.13 -15.60
C LEU A 271 -3.36 -9.58 -14.41
N LEU A 272 -4.65 -9.40 -14.62
CA LEU A 272 -5.60 -8.97 -13.62
C LEU A 272 -6.51 -10.15 -13.22
N LEU A 273 -6.52 -10.48 -11.94
CA LEU A 273 -7.42 -11.48 -11.35
C LEU A 273 -8.31 -10.78 -10.31
N ILE A 274 -9.61 -10.97 -10.44
CA ILE A 274 -10.64 -10.47 -9.51
C ILE A 274 -11.61 -11.59 -9.21
N GLY A 275 -12.19 -11.59 -8.00
CA GLY A 275 -13.23 -12.55 -7.63
C GLY A 275 -14.56 -12.21 -8.33
N ASP A 276 -15.38 -13.24 -8.56
CA ASP A 276 -16.68 -13.11 -9.24
C ASP A 276 -17.69 -12.26 -8.44
N ASP A 277 -17.51 -12.15 -7.12
CA ASP A 277 -18.36 -11.38 -6.20
C ASP A 277 -17.81 -9.99 -5.88
N ALA A 278 -16.79 -9.53 -6.61
CA ALA A 278 -16.09 -8.28 -6.35
C ALA A 278 -16.81 -7.04 -6.94
#